data_c390d036168ec038d83eea78f934b4c5
#
_entry.id   c390d036168ec038d83eea78f934b4c5
#
_cell.length_a   1.000
_cell.length_b   1.000
_cell.length_c   1.000
_cell.angle_alpha   90.00
_cell.angle_beta   90.00
_cell.angle_gamma   90.00
#
_symmetry.space_group_name_H-M   'P 1'
#
loop_
_entity.id
_entity.type
_entity.pdbx_description
1 polymer ?
#
loop_
_entity_poly.entity_id
_entity_poly.type
_entity_poly.pdbx_seq_one_letter_code
_entity_poly.pdbx_strand_id
1 'polypeptide(L)' 'MSDPVIYDQSTDSMYITLREGHVVDTIAHDDRDFAVDIGEDGEPVGYNIQFASKHPDVIAEALQILQRGKKMAAE' A
#
# COMPACT_ATOMS: atom_id res chain seq x y z
N MET A 1 18.43 3.69 0.51
CA MET A 1 17.06 3.75 -0.03
C MET A 1 16.28 2.57 0.49
N SER A 2 15.11 2.84 1.05
CA SER A 2 14.26 1.76 1.53
C SER A 2 13.40 1.22 0.39
N ASP A 3 13.14 -0.09 0.44
CA ASP A 3 12.26 -0.77 -0.50
C ASP A 3 10.82 -0.33 -0.20
N PRO A 4 10.03 0.11 -1.20
CA PRO A 4 8.64 0.48 -0.97
C PRO A 4 7.76 -0.72 -0.60
N VAL A 5 8.20 -1.94 -0.89
CA VAL A 5 7.45 -3.16 -0.57
C VAL A 5 8.18 -3.91 0.53
N ILE A 6 7.48 -4.14 1.64
CA ILE A 6 8.00 -4.91 2.76
C ILE A 6 7.07 -6.09 2.99
N TYR A 7 7.62 -7.30 2.88
CA TYR A 7 6.86 -8.53 3.09
C TYR A 7 7.38 -9.27 4.32
N ASP A 8 6.48 -9.61 5.24
CA ASP A 8 6.79 -10.41 6.41
C ASP A 8 6.24 -11.82 6.19
N GLN A 9 7.16 -12.75 5.93
CA GLN A 9 6.80 -14.13 5.64
C GLN A 9 6.18 -14.83 6.85
N SER A 10 6.58 -14.49 8.06
CA SER A 10 6.10 -15.14 9.27
C SER A 10 4.61 -14.89 9.52
N THR A 11 4.11 -13.73 9.09
CA THR A 11 2.71 -13.36 9.26
C THR A 11 1.94 -13.32 7.95
N ASP A 12 2.62 -13.53 6.82
CA ASP A 12 2.06 -13.39 5.48
C ASP A 12 1.41 -12.01 5.30
N SER A 13 2.09 -10.97 5.75
CA SER A 13 1.61 -9.60 5.62
C SER A 13 2.58 -8.77 4.78
N MET A 14 2.01 -7.81 4.05
CA MET A 14 2.77 -6.97 3.15
C MET A 14 2.36 -5.51 3.35
N TYR A 15 3.35 -4.63 3.41
CA TYR A 15 3.11 -3.19 3.42
C TYR A 15 3.73 -2.59 2.17
N ILE A 16 2.94 -1.82 1.44
CA ILE A 16 3.39 -1.15 0.22
C ILE A 16 3.29 0.35 0.46
N THR A 17 4.44 1.03 0.47
CA THR A 17 4.50 2.48 0.61
C THR A 17 4.30 3.10 -0.77
N LEU A 18 3.23 3.85 -0.94
CA LEU A 18 2.91 4.48 -2.22
C LEU A 18 3.65 5.79 -2.40
N ARG A 19 3.80 6.55 -1.32
CA ARG A 19 4.51 7.83 -1.33
C ARG A 19 4.82 8.23 0.11
N GLU A 20 5.69 9.20 0.26
CA GLU A 20 5.94 9.80 1.56
C GLU A 20 4.78 10.69 1.96
N GLY A 21 4.45 10.68 3.24
CA GLY A 21 3.38 11.50 3.77
C GLY A 21 3.00 11.07 5.17
N HIS A 22 2.39 12.00 5.87
CA HIS A 22 1.89 11.76 7.21
C HIS A 22 0.52 11.07 7.13
N VAL A 23 0.37 9.96 7.86
CA VAL A 23 -0.91 9.22 7.87
C VAL A 23 -1.85 9.89 8.86
N VAL A 24 -3.00 10.33 8.38
CA VAL A 24 -4.03 10.97 9.22
C VAL A 24 -5.25 10.09 9.42
N ASP A 25 -5.42 9.05 8.60
CA ASP A 25 -6.57 8.15 8.70
C ASP A 25 -6.19 6.80 8.10
N THR A 26 -6.94 5.77 8.44
CA THR A 26 -6.78 4.43 7.88
C THR A 26 -8.16 3.86 7.59
N ILE A 27 -8.36 3.41 6.36
CA ILE A 27 -9.63 2.84 5.93
C ILE A 27 -9.45 1.33 5.78
N ALA A 28 -10.15 0.58 6.61
CA ALA A 28 -10.07 -0.87 6.60
C ALA A 28 -11.05 -1.46 5.59
N HIS A 29 -10.58 -2.45 4.84
CA HIS A 29 -11.38 -3.25 3.91
C HIS A 29 -11.36 -4.69 4.40
N ASP A 30 -12.13 -4.97 5.45
CA ASP A 30 -12.08 -6.26 6.17
C ASP A 30 -12.50 -7.44 5.30
N ASP A 31 -13.34 -7.20 4.31
CA ASP A 31 -13.78 -8.24 3.37
C ASP A 31 -12.65 -8.74 2.47
N ARG A 32 -11.58 -7.95 2.31
CA ARG A 32 -10.43 -8.31 1.47
C ARG A 32 -9.11 -8.30 2.24
N ASP A 33 -9.16 -8.23 3.56
CA ASP A 33 -8.02 -8.34 4.47
C ASP A 33 -6.93 -7.29 4.20
N PHE A 34 -7.33 -6.03 3.91
CA PHE A 34 -6.34 -4.97 3.78
C PHE A 34 -6.88 -3.64 4.32
N ALA A 35 -5.97 -2.72 4.56
CA ALA A 35 -6.30 -1.36 4.98
C ALA A 35 -5.44 -0.38 4.18
N VAL A 36 -6.01 0.80 3.92
CA VAL A 36 -5.33 1.86 3.18
C VAL A 36 -5.06 3.02 4.13
N ASP A 37 -3.80 3.41 4.26
CA ASP A 37 -3.40 4.58 5.02
C ASP A 37 -3.57 5.82 4.16
N ILE A 38 -4.24 6.82 4.71
CA ILE A 38 -4.60 8.05 3.99
C ILE A 38 -3.78 9.21 4.54
N GLY A 39 -3.25 10.02 3.64
CA GLY A 39 -2.47 11.21 3.97
C GLY A 39 -3.34 12.44 4.18
N GLU A 40 -2.67 13.55 4.51
CA GLU A 40 -3.35 14.82 4.83
C GLU A 40 -4.17 15.37 3.66
N ASP A 41 -3.77 15.04 2.44
CA ASP A 41 -4.47 15.49 1.22
C ASP A 41 -5.65 14.58 0.83
N GLY A 42 -5.93 13.54 1.64
CA GLY A 42 -7.00 12.60 1.35
C GLY A 42 -6.63 11.49 0.39
N GLU A 43 -5.37 11.43 -0.04
CA GLU A 43 -4.89 10.42 -0.98
C GLU A 43 -4.18 9.27 -0.27
N PRO A 44 -4.18 8.06 -0.86
CA PRO A 44 -3.50 6.91 -0.26
C PRO A 44 -1.99 7.12 -0.16
N VAL A 45 -1.42 6.78 0.97
CA VAL A 45 0.03 6.79 1.17
C VAL A 45 0.61 5.39 1.36
N GLY A 46 -0.20 4.41 1.71
CA GLY A 46 0.27 3.03 1.88
C GLY A 46 -0.85 2.02 1.95
N TYR A 47 -0.52 0.77 1.62
CA TYR A 47 -1.41 -0.37 1.76
C TYR A 47 -0.82 -1.34 2.78
N ASN A 48 -1.66 -1.78 3.72
CA ASN A 48 -1.33 -2.82 4.68
C ASN A 48 -2.17 -4.04 4.34
N ILE A 49 -1.55 -5.10 3.84
CA ILE A 49 -2.24 -6.27 3.31
C ILE A 49 -1.96 -7.47 4.20
N GLN A 50 -3.02 -8.07 4.76
CA GLN A 50 -2.91 -9.31 5.52
C GLN A 50 -3.21 -10.49 4.61
N PHE A 51 -2.61 -11.64 4.92
CA PHE A 51 -2.73 -12.84 4.09
C PHE A 51 -2.38 -12.53 2.62
N ALA A 52 -1.26 -11.84 2.44
CA ALA A 52 -0.87 -11.28 1.14
C ALA A 52 -0.80 -12.32 0.04
N SER A 53 -0.38 -13.54 0.35
CA SER A 53 -0.28 -14.63 -0.63
C SER A 53 -1.65 -15.01 -1.23
N LYS A 54 -2.74 -14.66 -0.54
CA LYS A 54 -4.10 -14.96 -0.98
C LYS A 54 -4.75 -13.78 -1.73
N HIS A 55 -4.07 -12.63 -1.79
CA HIS A 55 -4.64 -11.41 -2.37
C HIS A 55 -3.73 -10.79 -3.43
N PRO A 56 -3.39 -11.55 -4.49
CA PRO A 56 -2.56 -10.98 -5.56
C PRO A 56 -3.23 -9.81 -6.28
N ASP A 57 -4.56 -9.77 -6.28
CA ASP A 57 -5.33 -8.67 -6.88
C ASP A 57 -5.11 -7.36 -6.13
N VAL A 58 -5.10 -7.40 -4.80
CA VAL A 58 -4.86 -6.21 -3.96
C VAL A 58 -3.42 -5.74 -4.13
N ILE A 59 -2.46 -6.67 -4.16
CA ILE A 59 -1.05 -6.34 -4.38
C ILE A 59 -0.88 -5.64 -5.73
N ALA A 60 -1.49 -6.18 -6.79
CA ALA A 60 -1.41 -5.60 -8.12
C ALA A 60 -2.01 -4.20 -8.16
N GLU A 61 -3.13 -4.00 -7.48
CA GLU A 61 -3.79 -2.69 -7.39
C GLU A 61 -2.86 -1.65 -6.75
N ALA A 62 -2.23 -2.00 -5.62
CA ALA A 62 -1.31 -1.09 -4.92
C ALA A 62 -0.07 -0.80 -5.77
N LEU A 63 0.48 -1.80 -6.43
CA LEU A 63 1.66 -1.62 -7.28
C LEU A 63 1.36 -0.72 -8.49
N GLN A 64 0.15 -0.79 -9.04
CA GLN A 64 -0.26 0.11 -10.13
C GLN A 64 -0.31 1.55 -9.66
N ILE A 65 -0.81 1.80 -8.46
CA ILE A 65 -0.84 3.15 -7.90
C ILE A 65 0.58 3.65 -7.69
N LEU A 66 1.46 2.80 -7.15
CA LEU A 66 2.85 3.14 -6.93
C LEU A 66 3.55 3.52 -8.24
N GLN A 67 3.34 2.74 -9.30
CA GLN A 67 3.94 2.99 -10.60
C GLN A 67 3.44 4.29 -11.23
N ARG A 68 2.15 4.58 -11.10
CA ARG A 68 1.58 5.84 -11.59
C ARG A 68 2.19 7.04 -10.89
N GLY A 69 2.37 6.95 -9.57
CA GLY A 69 3.00 8.01 -8.80
C GLY A 69 4.43 8.26 -9.23
N LYS A 70 5.20 7.18 -9.44
CA LYS A 70 6.57 7.30 -9.92
C LYS A 70 6.65 7.91 -11.32
N LYS A 71 5.74 7.50 -12.20
CA LYS A 71 5.70 7.99 -13.57
C LYS A 71 5.38 9.49 -13.60
N MET A 72 4.44 9.93 -12.78
CA MET A 72 4.10 11.34 -12.67
C MET A 72 5.25 12.14 -12.07
N ALA A 73 5.94 11.60 -11.08
CA ALA A 73 7.05 12.26 -10.43
C ALA A 73 8.26 12.42 -11.35
N ALA A 74 8.41 11.55 -12.35
CA ALA A 74 9.51 11.60 -13.30
C ALA A 74 9.36 12.72 -14.32
N GLU A 75 8.19 13.29 -14.42
CA GLU A 75 7.94 14.42 -15.32
C GLU A 75 8.05 15.75 -14.58
#